data_d87cddef7f0140fd4f64be3872062774
#
_entry.id   d87cddef7f0140fd4f64be3872062774
#
_cell.length_a   1.000
_cell.length_b   1.000
_cell.length_c   1.000
_cell.angle_alpha   90.00
_cell.angle_beta   90.00
_cell.angle_gamma   90.00
#
_symmetry.space_group_name_H-M   'P 1'
#
loop_
_entity.id
_entity.type
_entity.pdbx_description
1 polymer ?
#
loop_
_entity_poly.entity_id
_entity_poly.type
_entity_poly.pdbx_seq_one_letter_code
_entity_poly.pdbx_strand_id
1 'polypeptide(L)'
;MDPILTFTLIVVLGLLPFGYGVVWALYRKTIIFSTAMTIFIASMGVGIVAFIVGNKGFFHIIWAIPVCLAWLVSANIVSKIIIRKPIRDLNYKIKEMSVGNIAVSIDKETLSKQNEIGEIAHSIQILIDQLKKVAGDINSCSGEVDQIGGHLGSLAMTLSNGANNQAASVEELSSAMEQMVANIGENASNAKQTENIALKSSKGIVDSRESMIKALESMKKISGKITVISDIAFETNILALNAAVESSRAGEHGRGFSVVASEVRKLAEHSKVAADEIVALSNKSLELSEIAGQNLEQIVPEIEKTAQLVQEISVASEEQNSGSSQINNAIQELNRQTQNNAATAEELVAAAEYLKQHSGKLLSNISFFQHT
;
A
#
# COMPACT_ATOMS: atom_id res chain seq x y z
N MET A 1 -101.05 -6.84 48.94
CA MET A 1 -99.81 -6.17 48.57
C MET A 1 -100.04 -5.44 47.25
N ASP A 2 -99.71 -4.21 47.15
CA ASP A 2 -99.92 -3.41 45.96
C ASP A 2 -99.23 -4.09 44.75
N PRO A 3 -99.94 -4.45 43.66
CA PRO A 3 -99.36 -5.18 42.51
C PRO A 3 -98.13 -4.46 41.91
N ILE A 4 -98.06 -3.16 42.04
CA ILE A 4 -96.94 -2.36 41.62
C ILE A 4 -95.70 -2.64 42.49
N LEU A 5 -95.86 -2.68 43.83
CA LEU A 5 -94.84 -2.96 44.77
C LEU A 5 -94.30 -4.40 44.58
N THR A 6 -95.13 -5.37 44.34
CA THR A 6 -94.75 -6.74 44.11
C THR A 6 -94.01 -6.91 42.79
N PHE A 7 -94.44 -6.25 41.69
CA PHE A 7 -93.70 -6.28 40.42
C PHE A 7 -92.37 -5.59 40.50
N THR A 8 -92.36 -4.41 41.13
CA THR A 8 -91.06 -3.65 41.30
C THR A 8 -90.06 -4.45 42.15
N LEU A 9 -90.57 -5.17 43.18
CA LEU A 9 -89.70 -6.00 44.04
C LEU A 9 -89.14 -7.22 43.31
N ILE A 10 -89.94 -7.87 42.43
CA ILE A 10 -89.54 -9.02 41.58
C ILE A 10 -88.50 -8.56 40.57
N VAL A 11 -88.66 -7.37 39.96
CA VAL A 11 -87.71 -6.86 38.97
C VAL A 11 -86.44 -6.44 39.63
N VAL A 12 -86.46 -5.69 40.76
CA VAL A 12 -85.31 -5.17 41.43
C VAL A 12 -84.52 -6.26 42.17
N LEU A 13 -85.18 -7.18 42.84
CA LEU A 13 -84.48 -8.23 43.63
C LEU A 13 -84.22 -9.53 42.85
N GLY A 14 -84.99 -9.78 41.77
CA GLY A 14 -84.89 -11.03 40.97
C GLY A 14 -84.19 -10.80 39.59
N LEU A 15 -84.88 -10.06 38.71
CA LEU A 15 -84.41 -9.94 37.31
C LEU A 15 -83.19 -9.12 37.12
N LEU A 16 -83.01 -8.02 37.93
CA LEU A 16 -81.79 -7.19 37.85
C LEU A 16 -80.52 -7.93 38.25
N PRO A 17 -80.43 -8.60 39.44
CA PRO A 17 -79.27 -9.39 39.83
C PRO A 17 -78.98 -10.57 38.88
N PHE A 18 -80.08 -11.27 38.42
CA PHE A 18 -79.97 -12.36 37.49
C PHE A 18 -79.40 -11.88 36.15
N GLY A 19 -79.96 -10.85 35.55
CA GLY A 19 -79.50 -10.30 34.29
C GLY A 19 -78.04 -9.74 34.41
N TYR A 20 -77.75 -9.06 35.53
CA TYR A 20 -76.36 -8.67 35.82
C TYR A 20 -75.39 -9.89 35.86
N GLY A 21 -75.79 -10.94 36.57
CA GLY A 21 -75.01 -12.17 36.68
C GLY A 21 -74.73 -12.84 35.33
N VAL A 22 -75.73 -12.93 34.46
CA VAL A 22 -75.64 -13.48 33.10
C VAL A 22 -74.65 -12.62 32.23
N VAL A 23 -74.91 -11.31 32.18
CA VAL A 23 -74.02 -10.40 31.39
C VAL A 23 -72.63 -10.38 31.95
N TRP A 24 -72.51 -10.42 33.25
CA TRP A 24 -71.15 -10.48 33.90
C TRP A 24 -70.43 -11.82 33.57
N ALA A 25 -71.16 -12.96 33.66
CA ALA A 25 -70.53 -14.25 33.37
C ALA A 25 -70.05 -14.40 31.91
N LEU A 26 -70.86 -13.86 30.98
CA LEU A 26 -70.55 -13.96 29.55
C LEU A 26 -69.62 -12.91 29.03
N TYR A 27 -69.62 -11.68 29.58
CA TYR A 27 -68.96 -10.53 28.94
C TYR A 27 -68.09 -9.67 29.86
N ARG A 28 -67.75 -10.08 31.10
CA ARG A 28 -67.15 -9.26 32.15
C ARG A 28 -65.84 -8.52 31.78
N LYS A 29 -65.10 -9.11 30.79
CA LYS A 29 -63.81 -8.53 30.33
C LYS A 29 -63.91 -7.92 28.94
N THR A 30 -65.08 -7.70 28.43
CA THR A 30 -65.29 -7.17 27.07
C THR A 30 -65.97 -5.79 27.09
N ILE A 31 -65.75 -5.04 26.01
CA ILE A 31 -66.49 -3.80 25.76
C ILE A 31 -68.02 -4.05 25.68
N ILE A 32 -68.38 -5.27 25.26
CA ILE A 32 -69.77 -5.76 25.16
C ILE A 32 -70.46 -5.77 26.52
N PHE A 33 -69.72 -6.05 27.61
CA PHE A 33 -70.26 -5.98 28.96
C PHE A 33 -70.82 -4.61 29.28
N SER A 34 -69.97 -3.56 29.02
CA SER A 34 -70.40 -2.16 29.29
C SER A 34 -71.59 -1.71 28.46
N THR A 35 -71.62 -2.08 27.17
CA THR A 35 -72.72 -1.77 26.24
C THR A 35 -73.97 -2.55 26.59
N ALA A 36 -73.85 -3.89 26.77
CA ALA A 36 -75.00 -4.77 27.13
C ALA A 36 -75.56 -4.37 28.46
N MET A 37 -74.70 -4.02 29.45
CA MET A 37 -75.15 -3.58 30.76
C MET A 37 -75.92 -2.23 30.68
N THR A 38 -75.38 -1.29 29.88
CA THR A 38 -76.05 0.02 29.70
C THR A 38 -77.44 -0.15 29.01
N ILE A 39 -77.50 -1.01 27.98
CA ILE A 39 -78.76 -1.31 27.28
C ILE A 39 -79.74 -2.06 28.22
N PHE A 40 -79.20 -3.03 28.97
CA PHE A 40 -80.02 -3.81 29.91
C PHE A 40 -80.61 -2.91 30.98
N ILE A 41 -79.87 -2.07 31.63
CA ILE A 41 -80.39 -1.11 32.61
C ILE A 41 -81.36 -0.12 31.98
N ALA A 42 -81.08 0.37 30.77
CA ALA A 42 -82.00 1.28 30.07
C ALA A 42 -83.32 0.60 29.74
N SER A 43 -83.32 -0.62 29.22
CA SER A 43 -84.53 -1.38 28.88
C SER A 43 -85.37 -1.72 30.12
N MET A 44 -84.73 -2.10 31.22
CA MET A 44 -85.42 -2.35 32.50
C MET A 44 -86.13 -1.07 33.05
N GLY A 45 -85.39 0.05 33.00
CA GLY A 45 -85.96 1.33 33.41
C GLY A 45 -87.23 1.69 32.62
N VAL A 46 -87.20 1.54 31.31
CA VAL A 46 -88.35 1.78 30.44
C VAL A 46 -89.43 0.79 30.75
N GLY A 47 -89.13 -0.48 30.99
CA GLY A 47 -90.13 -1.53 31.34
C GLY A 47 -90.83 -1.28 32.65
N ILE A 48 -90.12 -0.79 33.69
CA ILE A 48 -90.73 -0.43 34.98
C ILE A 48 -91.69 0.78 34.78
N VAL A 49 -91.27 1.79 34.05
CA VAL A 49 -92.13 2.95 33.79
C VAL A 49 -93.35 2.56 32.97
N ALA A 50 -93.23 1.75 31.95
CA ALA A 50 -94.36 1.21 31.14
C ALA A 50 -95.38 0.41 32.01
N PHE A 51 -94.86 -0.40 32.94
CA PHE A 51 -95.70 -1.14 33.86
C PHE A 51 -96.47 -0.25 34.81
N ILE A 52 -95.83 0.80 35.37
CA ILE A 52 -96.50 1.77 36.28
C ILE A 52 -97.60 2.50 35.52
N VAL A 53 -97.36 2.94 34.29
CA VAL A 53 -98.38 3.63 33.45
C VAL A 53 -99.56 2.67 33.11
N GLY A 54 -99.25 1.46 32.76
CA GLY A 54 -100.34 0.45 32.45
C GLY A 54 -101.25 0.13 33.61
N ASN A 55 -100.68 0.17 34.84
CA ASN A 55 -101.43 -0.21 36.01
C ASN A 55 -102.18 0.99 36.70
N LYS A 56 -101.63 2.21 36.60
CA LYS A 56 -102.19 3.44 37.20
C LYS A 56 -102.94 4.35 36.22
N GLY A 57 -102.97 4.00 34.95
CA GLY A 57 -103.75 4.68 33.90
C GLY A 57 -102.94 5.75 33.15
N PHE A 58 -103.45 6.18 31.99
CA PHE A 58 -102.74 7.03 31.01
C PHE A 58 -102.32 8.40 31.54
N PHE A 59 -102.91 8.89 32.60
CA PHE A 59 -102.53 10.20 33.22
C PHE A 59 -101.03 10.19 33.65
N HIS A 60 -100.47 9.08 33.97
CA HIS A 60 -99.06 8.94 34.40
C HIS A 60 -98.05 9.04 33.26
N ILE A 61 -98.53 9.10 31.99
CA ILE A 61 -97.62 9.29 30.82
C ILE A 61 -96.87 10.63 30.88
N ILE A 62 -97.47 11.66 31.44
CA ILE A 62 -96.92 12.99 31.50
C ILE A 62 -95.53 13.02 32.21
N TRP A 63 -95.34 12.28 33.27
CA TRP A 63 -94.04 12.18 33.97
C TRP A 63 -93.24 10.99 33.49
N ALA A 64 -93.82 9.97 32.93
CA ALA A 64 -93.15 8.75 32.44
C ALA A 64 -92.21 9.03 31.24
N ILE A 65 -92.66 9.85 30.30
CA ILE A 65 -91.89 10.20 29.09
C ILE A 65 -90.63 10.98 29.49
N PRO A 66 -90.63 12.03 30.33
CA PRO A 66 -89.40 12.72 30.77
C PRO A 66 -88.41 11.80 31.49
N VAL A 67 -88.87 10.86 32.32
CA VAL A 67 -88.00 9.92 33.04
C VAL A 67 -87.32 8.92 32.06
N CYS A 68 -88.08 8.35 31.10
CA CYS A 68 -87.52 7.49 30.07
C CYS A 68 -86.49 8.25 29.22
N LEU A 69 -86.77 9.50 28.81
CA LEU A 69 -85.83 10.30 28.04
C LEU A 69 -84.57 10.57 28.85
N ALA A 70 -84.65 10.97 30.13
CA ALA A 70 -83.51 11.18 31.01
C ALA A 70 -82.65 9.92 31.15
N TRP A 71 -83.30 8.74 31.25
CA TRP A 71 -82.63 7.46 31.32
C TRP A 71 -81.88 7.09 30.03
N LEU A 72 -82.49 7.28 28.86
CA LEU A 72 -81.86 7.07 27.55
C LEU A 72 -80.71 8.06 27.33
N VAL A 73 -80.85 9.31 27.74
CA VAL A 73 -79.78 10.30 27.66
C VAL A 73 -78.59 9.90 28.55
N SER A 74 -78.87 9.44 29.80
CA SER A 74 -77.79 8.99 30.69
C SER A 74 -77.05 7.78 30.14
N ALA A 75 -77.75 6.81 29.56
CA ALA A 75 -77.16 5.64 28.89
C ALA A 75 -76.28 6.04 27.71
N ASN A 76 -76.71 7.02 26.92
CA ASN A 76 -75.92 7.54 25.79
C ASN A 76 -74.63 8.25 26.27
N ILE A 77 -74.75 9.05 27.37
CA ILE A 77 -73.60 9.73 27.98
C ILE A 77 -72.54 8.71 28.47
N VAL A 78 -73.01 7.65 29.18
CA VAL A 78 -72.12 6.58 29.67
C VAL A 78 -71.43 5.88 28.53
N SER A 79 -72.16 5.47 27.46
CA SER A 79 -71.59 4.85 26.27
C SER A 79 -70.55 5.78 25.59
N LYS A 80 -70.85 7.08 25.51
CA LYS A 80 -69.94 8.07 24.93
C LYS A 80 -68.64 8.17 25.72
N ILE A 81 -68.65 8.10 27.03
CA ILE A 81 -67.45 8.21 27.89
C ILE A 81 -66.64 6.91 27.89
N ILE A 82 -67.33 5.76 28.03
CA ILE A 82 -66.64 4.49 28.23
C ILE A 82 -66.09 3.91 26.91
N ILE A 83 -66.74 4.18 25.77
CA ILE A 83 -66.37 3.52 24.49
C ILE A 83 -65.90 4.55 23.46
N ARG A 84 -66.76 5.55 23.16
CA ARG A 84 -66.49 6.45 22.04
C ARG A 84 -65.27 7.35 22.26
N LYS A 85 -65.10 7.86 23.46
CA LYS A 85 -63.94 8.74 23.79
C LYS A 85 -62.62 8.00 23.70
N PRO A 86 -62.41 6.84 24.36
CA PRO A 86 -61.10 6.12 24.23
C PRO A 86 -60.78 5.69 22.81
N ILE A 87 -61.75 5.18 22.05
CA ILE A 87 -61.53 4.79 20.65
C ILE A 87 -61.13 6.01 19.81
N ARG A 88 -61.78 7.14 19.99
CA ARG A 88 -61.44 8.38 19.29
C ARG A 88 -60.05 8.82 19.64
N ASP A 89 -59.66 8.74 20.90
CA ASP A 89 -58.35 9.17 21.39
C ASP A 89 -57.25 8.25 20.86
N LEU A 90 -57.46 6.95 20.81
CA LEU A 90 -56.55 5.98 20.14
C LEU A 90 -56.43 6.29 18.64
N ASN A 91 -57.57 6.50 17.95
CA ASN A 91 -57.56 6.86 16.52
C ASN A 91 -56.80 8.17 16.27
N TYR A 92 -56.92 9.16 17.14
CA TYR A 92 -56.14 10.39 17.06
C TYR A 92 -54.64 10.11 17.18
N LYS A 93 -54.21 9.27 18.14
CA LYS A 93 -52.80 8.88 18.29
C LYS A 93 -52.25 8.15 17.04
N ILE A 94 -53.06 7.23 16.46
CA ILE A 94 -52.68 6.56 15.19
C ILE A 94 -52.54 7.59 14.04
N LYS A 95 -53.45 8.57 14.01
CA LYS A 95 -53.38 9.64 12.99
C LYS A 95 -52.15 10.53 13.17
N GLU A 96 -51.76 10.88 14.40
CA GLU A 96 -50.50 11.55 14.68
C GLU A 96 -49.30 10.77 14.23
N MET A 97 -49.26 9.44 14.50
CA MET A 97 -48.22 8.55 14.01
C MET A 97 -48.14 8.50 12.48
N SER A 98 -49.28 8.54 11.79
CA SER A 98 -49.30 8.49 10.32
C SER A 98 -48.72 9.73 9.65
N VAL A 99 -48.61 10.84 10.36
CA VAL A 99 -47.96 12.07 9.90
C VAL A 99 -46.53 12.22 10.47
N GLY A 100 -46.01 11.15 11.05
CA GLY A 100 -44.61 11.11 11.52
C GLY A 100 -44.43 11.42 13.01
N ASN A 101 -45.45 11.84 13.72
CA ASN A 101 -45.31 12.13 15.16
C ASN A 101 -45.32 10.82 15.97
N ILE A 102 -44.13 10.29 16.26
CA ILE A 102 -43.97 9.12 17.14
C ILE A 102 -43.68 9.51 18.60
N ALA A 103 -43.59 10.82 18.93
CA ALA A 103 -43.40 11.29 20.32
C ALA A 103 -44.67 11.04 21.17
N VAL A 104 -45.78 10.70 20.55
CA VAL A 104 -47.05 10.40 21.25
C VAL A 104 -46.89 9.23 22.23
N SER A 105 -47.70 9.24 23.27
CA SER A 105 -47.84 8.12 24.21
C SER A 105 -49.32 7.88 24.51
N ILE A 106 -49.68 6.68 24.90
CA ILE A 106 -51.06 6.35 25.30
C ILE A 106 -51.15 6.60 26.79
N ASP A 107 -52.28 7.16 27.21
CA ASP A 107 -52.54 7.48 28.62
C ASP A 107 -52.68 6.21 29.45
N LYS A 108 -52.15 6.27 30.68
CA LYS A 108 -52.13 5.11 31.59
C LYS A 108 -53.52 4.61 31.93
N GLU A 109 -54.55 5.49 31.91
CA GLU A 109 -55.93 5.10 32.15
C GLU A 109 -56.45 4.17 31.06
N THR A 110 -56.14 4.47 29.78
CA THR A 110 -56.54 3.59 28.64
C THR A 110 -55.76 2.28 28.62
N LEU A 111 -54.48 2.31 28.96
CA LEU A 111 -53.64 1.07 29.06
C LEU A 111 -54.07 0.17 30.22
N SER A 112 -54.65 0.69 31.32
CA SER A 112 -55.06 -0.11 32.48
C SER A 112 -56.40 -0.83 32.26
N LYS A 113 -57.12 -0.57 31.15
CA LYS A 113 -58.38 -1.23 30.84
C LYS A 113 -58.18 -2.71 30.52
N GLN A 114 -58.94 -3.57 31.20
CA GLN A 114 -58.93 -5.04 31.00
C GLN A 114 -59.96 -5.48 29.95
N ASN A 115 -60.02 -4.78 28.82
CA ASN A 115 -60.95 -5.11 27.74
C ASN A 115 -60.25 -4.89 26.39
N GLU A 116 -60.96 -5.11 25.27
CA GLU A 116 -60.42 -4.97 23.91
C GLU A 116 -59.84 -3.57 23.62
N ILE A 117 -60.33 -2.50 24.28
CA ILE A 117 -59.74 -1.15 24.15
C ILE A 117 -58.33 -1.16 24.77
N GLY A 118 -58.16 -1.80 25.94
CA GLY A 118 -56.87 -1.93 26.59
C GLY A 118 -55.90 -2.76 25.75
N GLU A 119 -56.34 -3.86 25.16
CA GLU A 119 -55.50 -4.68 24.26
C GLU A 119 -55.04 -3.90 23.03
N ILE A 120 -55.96 -3.14 22.39
CA ILE A 120 -55.59 -2.27 21.26
C ILE A 120 -54.61 -1.18 21.73
N ALA A 121 -54.85 -0.58 22.88
CA ALA A 121 -53.96 0.45 23.45
C ALA A 121 -52.56 -0.09 23.69
N HIS A 122 -52.42 -1.29 24.28
CA HIS A 122 -51.12 -1.95 24.47
C HIS A 122 -50.43 -2.25 23.14
N SER A 123 -51.17 -2.78 22.15
CA SER A 123 -50.61 -3.07 20.82
C SER A 123 -50.11 -1.82 20.13
N ILE A 124 -50.84 -0.70 20.23
CA ILE A 124 -50.40 0.60 19.67
C ILE A 124 -49.18 1.13 20.44
N GLN A 125 -49.13 1.00 21.79
CA GLN A 125 -47.98 1.42 22.57
C GLN A 125 -46.72 0.64 22.17
N ILE A 126 -46.81 -0.67 22.02
CA ILE A 126 -45.69 -1.52 21.52
C ILE A 126 -45.25 -1.05 20.14
N LEU A 127 -46.18 -0.74 19.24
CA LEU A 127 -45.85 -0.24 17.91
C LEU A 127 -45.11 1.12 17.98
N ILE A 128 -45.57 2.03 18.83
CA ILE A 128 -44.92 3.32 19.08
C ILE A 128 -43.46 3.10 19.55
N ASP A 129 -43.28 2.22 20.55
CA ASP A 129 -41.96 1.98 21.16
C ASP A 129 -41.01 1.31 20.15
N GLN A 130 -41.53 0.40 19.31
CA GLN A 130 -40.74 -0.21 18.23
C GLN A 130 -40.36 0.79 17.15
N LEU A 131 -41.27 1.69 16.75
CA LEU A 131 -40.97 2.72 15.76
C LEU A 131 -39.93 3.72 16.30
N LYS A 132 -40.02 4.13 17.58
CA LYS A 132 -39.01 4.97 18.24
C LYS A 132 -37.66 4.29 18.23
N LYS A 133 -37.60 2.99 18.58
CA LYS A 133 -36.36 2.23 18.59
C LYS A 133 -35.75 2.16 17.19
N VAL A 134 -36.53 1.78 16.17
CA VAL A 134 -36.04 1.70 14.78
C VAL A 134 -35.55 3.06 14.29
N ALA A 135 -36.30 4.13 14.58
CA ALA A 135 -35.86 5.49 14.21
C ALA A 135 -34.54 5.89 14.90
N GLY A 136 -34.38 5.57 16.18
CA GLY A 136 -33.14 5.78 16.93
C GLY A 136 -31.98 4.97 16.37
N ASP A 137 -32.18 3.68 16.08
CA ASP A 137 -31.17 2.79 15.52
C ASP A 137 -30.70 3.26 14.13
N ILE A 138 -31.63 3.71 13.26
CA ILE A 138 -31.28 4.25 11.93
C ILE A 138 -30.53 5.58 12.09
N ASN A 139 -30.92 6.45 13.02
CA ASN A 139 -30.20 7.71 13.27
C ASN A 139 -28.75 7.46 13.70
N SER A 140 -28.54 6.53 14.63
CA SER A 140 -27.19 6.13 15.08
C SER A 140 -26.38 5.51 13.94
N CYS A 141 -26.95 4.55 13.23
CA CYS A 141 -26.30 3.89 12.11
C CYS A 141 -25.94 4.88 10.99
N SER A 142 -26.80 5.84 10.70
CA SER A 142 -26.50 6.89 9.72
C SER A 142 -25.33 7.76 10.16
N GLY A 143 -25.26 8.11 11.45
CA GLY A 143 -24.10 8.83 12.00
C GLY A 143 -22.78 8.06 11.87
N GLU A 144 -22.82 6.74 12.12
CA GLU A 144 -21.65 5.86 11.95
C GLU A 144 -21.22 5.77 10.48
N VAL A 145 -22.18 5.64 9.54
CA VAL A 145 -21.91 5.64 8.10
C VAL A 145 -21.30 6.96 7.63
N ASP A 146 -21.76 8.09 8.11
CA ASP A 146 -21.18 9.41 7.79
C ASP A 146 -19.72 9.50 8.29
N GLN A 147 -19.46 9.05 9.51
CA GLN A 147 -18.09 8.99 10.07
C GLN A 147 -17.17 8.06 9.26
N ILE A 148 -17.66 6.87 8.88
CA ILE A 148 -16.92 5.93 8.04
C ILE A 148 -16.61 6.57 6.67
N GLY A 149 -17.58 7.25 6.06
CA GLY A 149 -17.38 7.99 4.81
C GLY A 149 -16.28 9.05 4.94
N GLY A 150 -16.30 9.84 6.01
CA GLY A 150 -15.25 10.83 6.29
C GLY A 150 -13.86 10.21 6.46
N HIS A 151 -13.78 9.10 7.17
CA HIS A 151 -12.52 8.37 7.37
C HIS A 151 -11.99 7.77 6.05
N LEU A 152 -12.89 7.21 5.22
CA LEU A 152 -12.56 6.67 3.92
C LEU A 152 -12.01 7.75 2.96
N GLY A 153 -12.63 8.94 2.97
CA GLY A 153 -12.12 10.10 2.21
C GLY A 153 -10.71 10.53 2.64
N SER A 154 -10.45 10.56 3.94
CA SER A 154 -9.10 10.87 4.47
C SER A 154 -8.06 9.82 4.06
N LEU A 155 -8.42 8.53 4.11
CA LEU A 155 -7.55 7.42 3.68
C LEU A 155 -7.25 7.50 2.19
N ALA A 156 -8.25 7.83 1.38
CA ALA A 156 -8.10 8.02 -0.06
C ALA A 156 -7.13 9.17 -0.39
N MET A 157 -7.21 10.30 0.31
CA MET A 157 -6.26 11.40 0.15
C MET A 157 -4.83 10.98 0.52
N THR A 158 -4.67 10.21 1.60
CA THR A 158 -3.36 9.68 2.01
C THR A 158 -2.79 8.73 0.96
N LEU A 159 -3.61 7.85 0.40
CA LEU A 159 -3.22 6.93 -0.66
C LEU A 159 -2.83 7.68 -1.95
N SER A 160 -3.61 8.70 -2.34
CA SER A 160 -3.30 9.55 -3.50
C SER A 160 -1.97 10.28 -3.35
N ASN A 161 -1.73 10.90 -2.18
CA ASN A 161 -0.45 11.55 -1.88
C ASN A 161 0.72 10.55 -1.88
N GLY A 162 0.49 9.35 -1.33
CA GLY A 162 1.46 8.26 -1.38
C GLY A 162 1.79 7.83 -2.81
N ALA A 163 0.77 7.68 -3.66
CA ALA A 163 0.95 7.35 -5.06
C ALA A 163 1.73 8.44 -5.83
N ASN A 164 1.44 9.72 -5.59
CA ASN A 164 2.17 10.82 -6.20
C ASN A 164 3.65 10.84 -5.79
N ASN A 165 3.95 10.65 -4.52
CA ASN A 165 5.33 10.57 -4.02
C ASN A 165 6.06 9.35 -4.61
N GLN A 166 5.36 8.23 -4.72
CA GLN A 166 5.90 7.02 -5.34
C GLN A 166 6.17 7.22 -6.83
N ALA A 167 5.31 7.93 -7.56
CA ALA A 167 5.53 8.28 -8.98
C ALA A 167 6.83 9.08 -9.15
N ALA A 168 7.06 10.12 -8.34
CA ALA A 168 8.29 10.90 -8.38
C ALA A 168 9.53 10.04 -8.10
N SER A 169 9.45 9.13 -7.11
CA SER A 169 10.56 8.20 -6.81
C SER A 169 10.84 7.21 -7.94
N VAL A 170 9.79 6.74 -8.63
CA VAL A 170 9.92 5.86 -9.81
C VAL A 170 10.59 6.59 -10.98
N GLU A 171 10.27 7.86 -11.21
CA GLU A 171 10.93 8.68 -12.23
C GLU A 171 12.42 8.88 -11.92
N GLU A 172 12.77 9.21 -10.67
CA GLU A 172 14.17 9.33 -10.24
C GLU A 172 14.94 8.02 -10.40
N LEU A 173 14.33 6.88 -9.98
CA LEU A 173 14.91 5.55 -10.14
C LEU A 173 15.13 5.20 -11.61
N SER A 174 14.16 5.51 -12.48
CA SER A 174 14.27 5.26 -13.93
C SER A 174 15.46 6.03 -14.52
N SER A 175 15.61 7.33 -14.20
CA SER A 175 16.73 8.15 -14.64
C SER A 175 18.08 7.62 -14.12
N ALA A 176 18.15 7.24 -12.85
CA ALA A 176 19.36 6.65 -12.26
C ALA A 176 19.73 5.31 -12.93
N MET A 177 18.74 4.50 -13.29
CA MET A 177 18.95 3.23 -14.00
C MET A 177 19.43 3.45 -15.43
N GLU A 178 18.91 4.44 -16.16
CA GLU A 178 19.43 4.78 -17.48
C GLU A 178 20.90 5.18 -17.44
N GLN A 179 21.30 6.01 -16.48
CA GLN A 179 22.69 6.37 -16.25
C GLN A 179 23.56 5.15 -15.86
N MET A 180 23.03 4.27 -15.02
CA MET A 180 23.73 3.04 -14.62
C MET A 180 23.98 2.13 -15.82
N VAL A 181 23.01 1.90 -16.68
CA VAL A 181 23.14 1.09 -17.89
C VAL A 181 24.18 1.71 -18.85
N ALA A 182 24.17 3.03 -19.01
CA ALA A 182 25.18 3.74 -19.81
C ALA A 182 26.59 3.53 -19.25
N ASN A 183 26.79 3.67 -17.95
CA ASN A 183 28.08 3.48 -17.28
C ASN A 183 28.56 2.02 -17.38
N ILE A 184 27.67 1.05 -17.24
CA ILE A 184 28.00 -0.37 -17.38
C ILE A 184 28.45 -0.65 -18.83
N GLY A 185 27.75 -0.10 -19.81
CA GLY A 185 28.13 -0.21 -21.22
C GLY A 185 29.52 0.40 -21.51
N GLU A 186 29.79 1.57 -20.94
CA GLU A 186 31.10 2.21 -21.03
C GLU A 186 32.21 1.38 -20.37
N ASN A 187 31.96 0.82 -19.17
CA ASN A 187 32.90 -0.06 -18.47
C ASN A 187 33.22 -1.31 -19.29
N ALA A 188 32.22 -1.97 -19.87
CA ALA A 188 32.43 -3.12 -20.74
C ALA A 188 33.29 -2.78 -21.98
N SER A 189 33.02 -1.62 -22.60
CA SER A 189 33.80 -1.10 -23.73
C SER A 189 35.26 -0.81 -23.35
N ASN A 190 35.45 -0.11 -22.24
CA ASN A 190 36.75 0.25 -21.70
C ASN A 190 37.55 -1.01 -21.32
N ALA A 191 36.92 -1.98 -20.70
CA ALA A 191 37.53 -3.26 -20.40
C ALA A 191 38.01 -3.96 -21.69
N LYS A 192 37.18 -4.06 -22.71
CA LYS A 192 37.53 -4.66 -24.00
C LYS A 192 38.69 -3.95 -24.69
N GLN A 193 38.69 -2.63 -24.63
CA GLN A 193 39.80 -1.82 -25.17
C GLN A 193 41.11 -2.07 -24.41
N THR A 194 41.05 -2.09 -23.07
CA THR A 194 42.19 -2.32 -22.19
C THR A 194 42.75 -3.73 -22.38
N GLU A 195 41.92 -4.76 -22.52
CA GLU A 195 42.33 -6.13 -22.87
C GLU A 195 43.12 -6.14 -24.16
N ASN A 196 42.63 -5.50 -25.22
CA ASN A 196 43.31 -5.39 -26.50
C ASN A 196 44.67 -4.70 -26.40
N ILE A 197 44.76 -3.62 -25.57
CA ILE A 197 46.04 -2.92 -25.32
C ILE A 197 46.99 -3.83 -24.59
N ALA A 198 46.55 -4.56 -23.56
CA ALA A 198 47.38 -5.50 -22.82
C ALA A 198 47.94 -6.62 -23.71
N LEU A 199 47.11 -7.22 -24.54
CA LEU A 199 47.53 -8.25 -25.50
C LEU A 199 48.55 -7.72 -26.51
N LYS A 200 48.33 -6.51 -27.05
CA LYS A 200 49.30 -5.88 -27.96
C LYS A 200 50.61 -5.56 -27.25
N SER A 201 50.56 -5.09 -25.99
CA SER A 201 51.74 -4.80 -25.19
C SER A 201 52.56 -6.07 -24.89
N SER A 202 51.88 -7.15 -24.50
CA SER A 202 52.52 -8.47 -24.31
C SER A 202 53.28 -8.91 -25.56
N LYS A 203 52.61 -8.84 -26.72
CA LYS A 203 53.24 -9.16 -28.00
C LYS A 203 54.45 -8.27 -28.30
N GLY A 204 54.32 -6.93 -28.08
CA GLY A 204 55.43 -5.99 -28.30
C GLY A 204 56.63 -6.27 -27.40
N ILE A 205 56.42 -6.73 -26.16
CA ILE A 205 57.47 -7.14 -25.25
C ILE A 205 58.18 -8.42 -25.74
N VAL A 206 57.40 -9.40 -26.21
CA VAL A 206 57.98 -10.63 -26.80
C VAL A 206 58.86 -10.29 -28.01
N ASP A 207 58.39 -9.43 -28.92
CA ASP A 207 59.14 -8.97 -30.10
C ASP A 207 60.39 -8.18 -29.67
N SER A 208 60.34 -7.34 -28.61
CA SER A 208 61.43 -6.61 -28.05
C SER A 208 62.51 -7.53 -27.44
N ARG A 209 62.08 -8.60 -26.75
CA ARG A 209 62.97 -9.64 -26.19
C ARG A 209 63.72 -10.38 -27.31
N GLU A 210 63.05 -10.76 -28.40
CA GLU A 210 63.68 -11.38 -29.55
C GLU A 210 64.76 -10.47 -30.17
N SER A 211 64.44 -9.19 -30.30
CA SER A 211 65.39 -8.17 -30.78
C SER A 211 66.60 -8.03 -29.86
N MET A 212 66.37 -8.06 -28.54
CA MET A 212 67.44 -8.01 -27.52
C MET A 212 68.37 -9.25 -27.63
N ILE A 213 67.80 -10.43 -27.79
CA ILE A 213 68.61 -11.68 -28.00
C ILE A 213 69.51 -11.56 -29.23
N LYS A 214 68.97 -11.04 -30.35
CA LYS A 214 69.78 -10.78 -31.55
C LYS A 214 70.91 -9.76 -31.33
N ALA A 215 70.64 -8.71 -30.55
CA ALA A 215 71.63 -7.72 -30.16
C ALA A 215 72.74 -8.31 -29.30
N LEU A 216 72.39 -9.14 -28.29
CA LEU A 216 73.32 -9.89 -27.45
C LEU A 216 74.27 -10.79 -28.30
N GLU A 217 73.71 -11.52 -29.23
CA GLU A 217 74.49 -12.38 -30.13
C GLU A 217 75.48 -11.53 -30.98
N SER A 218 75.03 -10.40 -31.47
CA SER A 218 75.87 -9.47 -32.24
C SER A 218 77.01 -8.87 -31.40
N MET A 219 76.72 -8.46 -30.19
CA MET A 219 77.76 -7.90 -29.24
C MET A 219 78.73 -9.01 -28.87
N LYS A 220 78.32 -10.24 -28.65
CA LYS A 220 79.24 -11.37 -28.40
C LYS A 220 80.16 -11.66 -29.57
N LYS A 221 79.66 -11.54 -30.81
CA LYS A 221 80.51 -11.66 -32.02
C LYS A 221 81.49 -10.50 -32.11
N ILE A 222 81.09 -9.25 -31.78
CA ILE A 222 82.01 -8.10 -31.79
C ILE A 222 83.06 -8.31 -30.75
N SER A 223 82.76 -8.63 -29.49
CA SER A 223 83.69 -8.88 -28.42
C SER A 223 84.75 -9.89 -28.83
N GLY A 224 84.29 -11.03 -29.44
CA GLY A 224 85.22 -12.06 -29.95
C GLY A 224 86.13 -11.58 -31.08
N LYS A 225 85.67 -10.72 -31.98
CA LYS A 225 86.52 -10.13 -33.04
C LYS A 225 87.52 -9.11 -32.50
N ILE A 226 87.14 -8.34 -31.51
CA ILE A 226 88.02 -7.37 -30.87
C ILE A 226 89.10 -8.07 -30.04
N THR A 227 88.76 -9.22 -29.40
CA THR A 227 89.79 -10.05 -28.73
C THR A 227 90.90 -10.48 -29.72
N VAL A 228 90.51 -10.92 -30.94
CA VAL A 228 91.50 -11.23 -31.98
C VAL A 228 92.35 -10.00 -32.39
N ILE A 229 91.73 -8.82 -32.42
CA ILE A 229 92.49 -7.58 -32.69
C ILE A 229 93.50 -7.29 -31.56
N SER A 230 93.13 -7.45 -30.27
CA SER A 230 94.01 -7.33 -29.12
C SER A 230 95.18 -8.33 -29.24
N ASP A 231 94.90 -9.57 -29.63
CA ASP A 231 95.94 -10.59 -29.86
C ASP A 231 96.89 -10.19 -30.99
N ILE A 232 96.39 -9.67 -32.13
CA ILE A 232 97.22 -9.17 -33.25
C ILE A 232 98.07 -7.97 -32.80
N ALA A 233 97.52 -7.06 -32.02
CA ALA A 233 98.25 -5.90 -31.46
C ALA A 233 99.36 -6.38 -30.52
N PHE A 234 99.06 -7.39 -29.69
CA PHE A 234 100.12 -8.00 -28.84
C PHE A 234 101.23 -8.63 -29.65
N GLU A 235 100.95 -9.45 -30.67
CA GLU A 235 101.91 -10.04 -31.55
C GLU A 235 102.73 -9.00 -32.32
N THR A 236 102.07 -7.94 -32.79
CA THR A 236 102.77 -6.79 -33.46
C THR A 236 103.67 -6.09 -32.54
N ASN A 237 103.34 -5.90 -31.26
CA ASN A 237 104.16 -5.31 -30.22
C ASN A 237 105.43 -6.14 -29.96
N ILE A 238 105.30 -7.51 -29.94
CA ILE A 238 106.42 -8.45 -29.81
C ILE A 238 107.31 -8.38 -31.04
N LEU A 239 106.74 -8.41 -32.29
CA LEU A 239 107.46 -8.26 -33.52
C LEU A 239 108.25 -6.96 -33.61
N ALA A 240 107.68 -5.82 -33.20
CA ALA A 240 108.24 -4.51 -33.10
C ALA A 240 109.44 -4.45 -32.09
N LEU A 241 109.24 -5.11 -30.92
CA LEU A 241 110.25 -5.24 -29.90
C LEU A 241 111.41 -6.00 -30.43
N ASN A 242 111.25 -7.17 -31.14
CA ASN A 242 112.29 -7.95 -31.73
C ASN A 242 113.03 -7.14 -32.82
N ALA A 243 112.28 -6.40 -33.65
CA ALA A 243 112.92 -5.53 -34.66
C ALA A 243 113.71 -4.37 -34.06
N ALA A 244 113.26 -3.75 -32.92
CA ALA A 244 113.97 -2.72 -32.18
C ALA A 244 115.29 -3.27 -31.57
N VAL A 245 115.26 -4.49 -31.03
CA VAL A 245 116.45 -5.21 -30.50
C VAL A 245 117.49 -5.48 -31.61
N GLU A 246 117.01 -6.02 -32.76
CA GLU A 246 117.94 -6.34 -33.88
C GLU A 246 118.45 -5.10 -34.56
N SER A 247 117.66 -3.99 -34.63
CA SER A 247 118.13 -2.66 -35.11
C SER A 247 119.22 -2.05 -34.21
N SER A 248 119.07 -2.28 -32.91
CA SER A 248 120.10 -1.83 -31.93
C SER A 248 121.38 -2.63 -32.07
N ARG A 249 121.26 -3.92 -32.46
CA ARG A 249 122.39 -4.82 -32.70
C ARG A 249 123.16 -4.47 -33.95
N ALA A 250 122.49 -3.88 -34.96
CA ALA A 250 123.07 -3.44 -36.23
C ALA A 250 123.89 -2.10 -36.12
N GLY A 251 123.83 -1.45 -34.95
CA GLY A 251 124.63 -0.22 -34.69
C GLY A 251 124.21 0.98 -35.56
N GLU A 252 125.15 1.71 -36.14
CA GLU A 252 124.88 2.89 -36.98
C GLU A 252 124.01 2.60 -38.20
N HIS A 253 124.08 1.37 -38.75
CA HIS A 253 123.28 0.92 -39.93
C HIS A 253 121.79 0.64 -39.57
N GLY A 254 121.47 0.49 -38.27
CA GLY A 254 120.14 0.15 -37.82
C GLY A 254 119.33 1.36 -37.32
N ARG A 255 119.89 2.52 -37.26
CA ARG A 255 119.27 3.73 -36.60
C ARG A 255 117.89 4.13 -37.15
N GLY A 256 117.72 4.13 -38.48
CA GLY A 256 116.41 4.38 -39.14
C GLY A 256 115.35 3.34 -38.85
N PHE A 257 115.79 2.10 -38.81
CA PHE A 257 114.92 0.94 -38.51
C PHE A 257 114.46 0.92 -37.01
N SER A 258 115.35 1.37 -36.09
CA SER A 258 115.00 1.45 -34.66
C SER A 258 113.94 2.47 -34.38
N VAL A 259 113.94 3.61 -35.08
CA VAL A 259 112.85 4.61 -34.96
C VAL A 259 111.54 4.09 -35.44
N VAL A 260 111.48 3.40 -36.59
CA VAL A 260 110.29 2.78 -37.14
C VAL A 260 109.74 1.70 -36.21
N ALA A 261 110.66 0.82 -35.71
CA ALA A 261 110.27 -0.25 -34.77
C ALA A 261 109.69 0.30 -33.48
N SER A 262 110.24 1.41 -32.93
CA SER A 262 109.74 2.11 -31.75
C SER A 262 108.31 2.70 -32.01
N GLU A 263 108.08 3.26 -33.20
CA GLU A 263 106.79 3.86 -33.55
C GLU A 263 105.73 2.76 -33.78
N VAL A 264 106.10 1.66 -34.47
CA VAL A 264 105.19 0.50 -34.62
C VAL A 264 104.88 -0.10 -33.26
N ARG A 265 105.82 -0.20 -32.34
CA ARG A 265 105.60 -0.70 -30.98
C ARG A 265 104.57 0.19 -30.23
N LYS A 266 104.72 1.50 -30.30
CA LYS A 266 103.81 2.46 -29.68
C LYS A 266 102.43 2.39 -30.26
N LEU A 267 102.28 2.22 -31.58
CA LEU A 267 101.04 2.04 -32.27
C LEU A 267 100.30 0.72 -31.86
N ALA A 268 101.13 -0.34 -31.73
CA ALA A 268 100.61 -1.67 -31.28
C ALA A 268 100.11 -1.60 -29.82
N GLU A 269 100.90 -0.93 -28.93
CA GLU A 269 100.48 -0.71 -27.53
C GLU A 269 99.18 0.12 -27.44
N HIS A 270 99.09 1.21 -28.20
CA HIS A 270 97.83 1.99 -28.32
C HIS A 270 96.66 1.16 -28.85
N SER A 271 96.87 0.34 -29.90
CA SER A 271 95.86 -0.53 -30.47
C SER A 271 95.38 -1.59 -29.48
N LYS A 272 96.26 -2.14 -28.67
CA LYS A 272 95.93 -3.09 -27.64
C LYS A 272 95.07 -2.48 -26.55
N VAL A 273 95.45 -1.32 -26.03
CA VAL A 273 94.67 -0.56 -25.00
C VAL A 273 93.27 -0.27 -25.54
N ALA A 274 93.13 0.24 -26.75
CA ALA A 274 91.86 0.53 -27.36
C ALA A 274 91.01 -0.74 -27.54
N ALA A 275 91.64 -1.83 -27.94
CA ALA A 275 90.92 -3.11 -28.06
C ALA A 275 90.43 -3.65 -26.69
N ASP A 276 91.23 -3.60 -25.66
CA ASP A 276 90.90 -4.03 -24.32
C ASP A 276 89.77 -3.17 -23.74
N GLU A 277 89.79 -1.84 -23.97
CA GLU A 277 88.71 -0.93 -23.61
C GLU A 277 87.35 -1.31 -24.32
N ILE A 278 87.40 -1.62 -25.63
CA ILE A 278 86.20 -2.03 -26.38
C ILE A 278 85.68 -3.38 -25.88
N VAL A 279 86.53 -4.35 -25.52
CA VAL A 279 86.16 -5.62 -24.91
C VAL A 279 85.45 -5.38 -23.57
N ALA A 280 86.03 -4.55 -22.71
CA ALA A 280 85.42 -4.19 -21.41
C ALA A 280 84.03 -3.55 -21.59
N LEU A 281 83.92 -2.56 -22.52
CA LEU A 281 82.66 -1.90 -22.82
C LEU A 281 81.60 -2.91 -23.42
N SER A 282 82.08 -3.78 -24.31
CA SER A 282 81.17 -4.84 -24.89
C SER A 282 80.68 -5.79 -23.83
N ASN A 283 81.51 -6.23 -22.91
CA ASN A 283 81.08 -7.14 -21.80
C ASN A 283 80.12 -6.43 -20.85
N LYS A 284 80.33 -5.16 -20.56
CA LYS A 284 79.35 -4.37 -19.74
C LYS A 284 78.02 -4.22 -20.49
N SER A 285 78.04 -4.03 -21.81
CA SER A 285 76.88 -3.91 -22.62
C SER A 285 76.06 -5.25 -22.67
N LEU A 286 76.81 -6.39 -22.72
CA LEU A 286 76.17 -7.74 -22.63
C LEU A 286 75.53 -7.91 -21.29
N GLU A 287 76.12 -7.60 -20.16
CA GLU A 287 75.56 -7.69 -18.81
C GLU A 287 74.27 -6.86 -18.67
N LEU A 288 74.33 -5.59 -19.10
CA LEU A 288 73.15 -4.70 -19.05
C LEU A 288 72.00 -5.20 -19.94
N SER A 289 72.31 -5.72 -21.10
CA SER A 289 71.30 -6.29 -22.01
C SER A 289 70.69 -7.58 -21.50
N GLU A 290 71.46 -8.40 -20.79
CA GLU A 290 70.95 -9.64 -20.16
C GLU A 290 69.98 -9.32 -19.02
N ILE A 291 70.35 -8.34 -18.17
CA ILE A 291 69.43 -7.83 -17.09
C ILE A 291 68.14 -7.25 -17.71
N ALA A 292 68.26 -6.48 -18.80
CA ALA A 292 67.05 -5.93 -19.46
C ALA A 292 66.20 -7.04 -20.04
N GLY A 293 66.81 -8.10 -20.63
CA GLY A 293 66.09 -9.28 -21.13
C GLY A 293 65.32 -10.04 -20.02
N GLN A 294 65.95 -10.21 -18.86
CA GLN A 294 65.35 -10.83 -17.69
C GLN A 294 64.16 -9.99 -17.17
N ASN A 295 64.30 -8.68 -17.11
CA ASN A 295 63.19 -7.78 -16.69
C ASN A 295 61.99 -7.86 -17.65
N LEU A 296 62.26 -7.90 -18.96
CA LEU A 296 61.19 -8.10 -19.96
C LEU A 296 60.46 -9.46 -19.81
N GLU A 297 61.19 -10.49 -19.44
CA GLU A 297 60.61 -11.82 -19.19
C GLU A 297 59.70 -11.86 -17.97
N GLN A 298 59.97 -11.06 -16.93
CA GLN A 298 59.16 -10.94 -15.74
C GLN A 298 57.86 -10.11 -15.97
N ILE A 299 57.89 -9.13 -16.89
CA ILE A 299 56.75 -8.26 -17.17
C ILE A 299 55.66 -8.97 -17.98
N VAL A 300 55.99 -9.89 -18.85
CA VAL A 300 55.01 -10.61 -19.71
C VAL A 300 53.91 -11.27 -18.90
N PRO A 301 54.17 -12.10 -17.85
CA PRO A 301 53.11 -12.72 -17.03
C PRO A 301 52.23 -11.70 -16.31
N GLU A 302 52.77 -10.54 -15.90
CA GLU A 302 52.01 -9.50 -15.23
C GLU A 302 51.02 -8.83 -16.19
N ILE A 303 51.40 -8.60 -17.43
CA ILE A 303 50.53 -8.06 -18.46
C ILE A 303 49.45 -9.07 -18.83
N GLU A 304 49.78 -10.37 -18.97
CA GLU A 304 48.83 -11.46 -19.25
C GLU A 304 47.79 -11.56 -18.11
N LYS A 305 48.24 -11.49 -16.84
CA LYS A 305 47.35 -11.42 -15.69
C LYS A 305 46.43 -10.19 -15.73
N THR A 306 47.00 -9.03 -16.14
CA THR A 306 46.20 -7.80 -16.32
C THR A 306 45.13 -8.00 -17.38
N ALA A 307 45.43 -8.59 -18.51
CA ALA A 307 44.45 -8.89 -19.55
C ALA A 307 43.34 -9.81 -19.05
N GLN A 308 43.70 -10.85 -18.27
CA GLN A 308 42.72 -11.75 -17.65
C GLN A 308 41.78 -11.02 -16.68
N LEU A 309 42.32 -10.19 -15.77
CA LEU A 309 41.49 -9.41 -14.81
C LEU A 309 40.55 -8.44 -15.52
N VAL A 310 40.99 -7.85 -16.61
CA VAL A 310 40.18 -6.95 -17.42
C VAL A 310 39.07 -7.72 -18.17
N GLN A 311 39.36 -8.92 -18.62
CA GLN A 311 38.37 -9.82 -19.21
C GLN A 311 37.30 -10.19 -18.17
N GLU A 312 37.69 -10.46 -16.93
CA GLU A 312 36.73 -10.70 -15.82
C GLU A 312 35.83 -9.46 -15.57
N ILE A 313 36.37 -8.24 -15.66
CA ILE A 313 35.57 -7.00 -15.58
C ILE A 313 34.56 -6.92 -16.73
N SER A 314 34.94 -7.28 -17.95
CA SER A 314 34.02 -7.30 -19.10
C SER A 314 32.83 -8.25 -18.88
N VAL A 315 33.11 -9.48 -18.39
CA VAL A 315 32.07 -10.47 -18.07
C VAL A 315 31.17 -9.99 -16.93
N ALA A 316 31.75 -9.43 -15.86
CA ALA A 316 30.97 -8.86 -14.76
C ALA A 316 30.06 -7.71 -15.21
N SER A 317 30.54 -6.86 -16.15
CA SER A 317 29.75 -5.78 -16.73
C SER A 317 28.59 -6.31 -17.57
N GLU A 318 28.75 -7.39 -18.30
CA GLU A 318 27.65 -8.05 -19.03
C GLU A 318 26.61 -8.62 -18.07
N GLU A 319 27.02 -9.21 -16.96
CA GLU A 319 26.11 -9.71 -15.91
C GLU A 319 25.36 -8.57 -15.23
N GLN A 320 26.06 -7.44 -14.92
CA GLN A 320 25.44 -6.23 -14.40
C GLN A 320 24.40 -5.65 -15.36
N ASN A 321 24.65 -5.66 -16.66
CA ASN A 321 23.69 -5.21 -17.68
C ASN A 321 22.42 -6.06 -17.67
N SER A 322 22.57 -7.38 -17.55
CA SER A 322 21.44 -8.30 -17.40
C SER A 322 20.63 -8.02 -16.12
N GLY A 323 21.33 -7.83 -14.99
CA GLY A 323 20.70 -7.44 -13.71
C GLY A 323 19.95 -6.08 -13.79
N SER A 324 20.55 -5.12 -14.48
CA SER A 324 19.94 -3.81 -14.70
C SER A 324 18.66 -3.89 -15.52
N SER A 325 18.60 -4.78 -16.51
CA SER A 325 17.38 -5.06 -17.28
C SER A 325 16.27 -5.63 -16.40
N GLN A 326 16.58 -6.50 -15.45
CA GLN A 326 15.60 -7.03 -14.50
C GLN A 326 15.07 -5.94 -13.55
N ILE A 327 15.96 -5.05 -13.08
CA ILE A 327 15.56 -3.89 -12.26
C ILE A 327 14.64 -2.95 -13.05
N ASN A 328 14.95 -2.71 -14.33
CA ASN A 328 14.09 -1.87 -15.17
C ASN A 328 12.67 -2.45 -15.33
N ASN A 329 12.54 -3.78 -15.48
CA ASN A 329 11.24 -4.42 -15.49
C ASN A 329 10.49 -4.26 -14.15
N ALA A 330 11.20 -4.34 -13.02
CA ALA A 330 10.60 -4.11 -11.71
C ALA A 330 10.13 -2.66 -11.52
N ILE A 331 10.88 -1.68 -12.06
CA ILE A 331 10.50 -0.26 -12.08
C ILE A 331 9.21 -0.04 -12.89
N GLN A 332 9.07 -0.70 -14.04
CA GLN A 332 7.84 -0.63 -14.84
C GLN A 332 6.64 -1.20 -14.08
N GLU A 333 6.82 -2.29 -13.35
CA GLU A 333 5.75 -2.87 -12.52
C GLU A 333 5.39 -1.95 -11.34
N LEU A 334 6.40 -1.31 -10.72
CA LEU A 334 6.16 -0.28 -9.69
C LEU A 334 5.37 0.91 -10.25
N ASN A 335 5.68 1.36 -11.47
CA ASN A 335 4.92 2.42 -12.13
C ASN A 335 3.46 2.03 -12.35
N ARG A 336 3.21 0.82 -12.83
CA ARG A 336 1.85 0.27 -12.99
C ARG A 336 1.10 0.21 -11.66
N GLN A 337 1.77 -0.25 -10.59
CA GLN A 337 1.17 -0.31 -9.26
C GLN A 337 0.86 1.08 -8.71
N THR A 338 1.72 2.06 -8.97
CA THR A 338 1.50 3.46 -8.59
C THR A 338 0.26 4.03 -9.25
N GLN A 339 0.07 3.80 -10.55
CA GLN A 339 -1.12 4.21 -11.29
C GLN A 339 -2.39 3.53 -10.75
N ASN A 340 -2.31 2.24 -10.42
CA ASN A 340 -3.42 1.52 -9.80
C ASN A 340 -3.78 2.10 -8.43
N ASN A 341 -2.78 2.47 -7.61
CA ASN A 341 -3.01 3.10 -6.32
C ASN A 341 -3.71 4.46 -6.46
N ALA A 342 -3.31 5.26 -7.46
CA ALA A 342 -3.96 6.53 -7.76
C ALA A 342 -5.43 6.33 -8.18
N ALA A 343 -5.70 5.40 -9.10
CA ALA A 343 -7.05 5.06 -9.52
C ALA A 343 -7.91 4.53 -8.35
N THR A 344 -7.35 3.66 -7.51
CA THR A 344 -8.03 3.16 -6.31
C THR A 344 -8.35 4.29 -5.33
N ALA A 345 -7.45 5.27 -5.19
CA ALA A 345 -7.72 6.44 -4.35
C ALA A 345 -8.91 7.26 -4.89
N GLU A 346 -9.03 7.44 -6.19
CA GLU A 346 -10.18 8.12 -6.81
C GLU A 346 -11.49 7.36 -6.58
N GLU A 347 -11.47 6.03 -6.72
CA GLU A 347 -12.63 5.18 -6.44
C GLU A 347 -13.07 5.27 -4.96
N LEU A 348 -12.10 5.31 -4.03
CA LEU A 348 -12.38 5.47 -2.61
C LEU A 348 -13.01 6.83 -2.28
N VAL A 349 -12.57 7.92 -2.93
CA VAL A 349 -13.20 9.24 -2.80
C VAL A 349 -14.66 9.17 -3.26
N ALA A 350 -14.92 8.57 -4.42
CA ALA A 350 -16.28 8.43 -4.93
C ALA A 350 -17.17 7.58 -4.00
N ALA A 351 -16.63 6.49 -3.44
CA ALA A 351 -17.32 5.66 -2.47
C ALA A 351 -17.63 6.41 -1.15
N ALA A 352 -16.69 7.20 -0.68
CA ALA A 352 -16.87 8.04 0.51
C ALA A 352 -17.99 9.07 0.33
N GLU A 353 -18.01 9.74 -0.80
CA GLU A 353 -19.07 10.71 -1.13
C GLU A 353 -20.44 10.02 -1.30
N TYR A 354 -20.47 8.84 -1.91
CA TYR A 354 -21.67 8.02 -2.01
C TYR A 354 -22.24 7.64 -0.63
N LEU A 355 -21.39 7.18 0.29
CA LEU A 355 -21.78 6.85 1.66
C LEU A 355 -22.36 8.07 2.38
N LYS A 356 -21.68 9.20 2.28
CA LYS A 356 -22.12 10.47 2.89
C LYS A 356 -23.49 10.91 2.35
N GLN A 357 -23.69 10.84 1.04
CA GLN A 357 -24.97 11.17 0.41
C GLN A 357 -26.08 10.25 0.88
N HIS A 358 -25.82 8.94 0.98
CA HIS A 358 -26.83 7.96 1.42
C HIS A 358 -27.13 8.07 2.90
N SER A 359 -26.15 8.33 3.75
CA SER A 359 -26.36 8.66 5.16
C SER A 359 -27.25 9.89 5.30
N GLY A 360 -26.98 10.97 4.57
CA GLY A 360 -27.81 12.16 4.55
C GLY A 360 -29.27 11.89 4.12
N LYS A 361 -29.48 11.02 3.13
CA LYS A 361 -30.84 10.59 2.71
C LYS A 361 -31.54 9.80 3.80
N LEU A 362 -30.83 8.89 4.51
CA LEU A 362 -31.39 8.13 5.63
C LEU A 362 -31.82 9.07 6.75
N LEU A 363 -30.98 10.03 7.13
CA LEU A 363 -31.32 11.06 8.13
C LEU A 363 -32.53 11.90 7.69
N SER A 364 -32.61 12.29 6.42
CA SER A 364 -33.75 13.02 5.88
C SER A 364 -35.03 12.20 5.93
N ASN A 365 -34.98 10.90 5.61
CA ASN A 365 -36.15 10.03 5.69
C ASN A 365 -36.62 9.79 7.13
N ILE A 366 -35.67 9.68 8.05
CA ILE A 366 -35.98 9.49 9.47
C ILE A 366 -36.49 10.80 10.13
N SER A 367 -36.07 11.96 9.64
CA SER A 367 -36.56 13.25 10.15
C SER A 367 -38.08 13.40 10.02
N PHE A 368 -38.71 12.64 9.08
CA PHE A 368 -40.16 12.51 9.03
C PHE A 368 -40.77 12.02 10.35
N PHE A 369 -40.05 11.13 11.08
CA PHE A 369 -40.50 10.57 12.35
C PHE A 369 -40.09 11.40 13.58
N GLN A 370 -39.39 12.49 13.40
CA GLN A 370 -38.88 13.35 14.49
C GLN A 370 -39.60 14.68 14.58
N HIS A 371 -40.61 14.93 13.76
CA HIS A 371 -41.39 16.17 13.81
C HIS A 371 -42.25 16.25 15.08
N THR A 372 -41.69 16.86 16.02
CA THR A 372 -42.02 17.71 17.15
C THR A 372 -41.26 17.38 18.41
#